data_184b3681e868cc3d4d3862e7eec2fba0
#
_entry.id   184b3681e868cc3d4d3862e7eec2fba0
#
_cell.length_a   1.000
_cell.length_b   1.000
_cell.length_c   1.000
_cell.angle_alpha   90.00
_cell.angle_beta   90.00
_cell.angle_gamma   90.00
#
_symmetry.space_group_name_H-M   'P 1'
#
loop_
_entity.id
_entity.type
_entity.pdbx_description
1 polymer ?
#
loop_
_entity_poly.entity_id
_entity_poly.type
_entity_poly.pdbx_seq_one_letter_code
_entity_poly.pdbx_strand_id
1 'polypeptide(L)'
;MGLIGKMADKVRNGIRSFLEIQPAPAGTIYINEKLDYESNAIKNKIWYRGQSDELSQLYKSIDADRTLFWKAVPTPGRAIRKIHTGLPANIVDMLVSIVMSDMNSINVSEKQEEWELIAKDNNFEAVMTKALTQTLVVGDGAFKFTINTMISPYPLIEFVSGENVEYIYQHGRISRIIFKTAYQYKHRTYLLEETYAKNGIYSCLYANGNEVPLNSIPMTEGLQESVTWEGDFMMAVPFKIYDSNKWEGRGKSVFDSKCDSFDALDEVWSQWLEALRRGRSKEYIPTSLCPRNPDTGEIIKPNDFDN
;
A
#
# COMPACT_ATOMS: atom_id res chain seq x y z
N MET A 1 -5.06 -19.75 47.58
CA MET A 1 -5.09 -18.44 46.91
C MET A 1 -5.97 -17.51 47.73
N GLY A 2 -5.40 -16.42 48.26
CA GLY A 2 -6.14 -15.49 49.15
C GLY A 2 -7.17 -14.65 48.41
N LEU A 3 -8.09 -14.06 49.16
CA LEU A 3 -9.20 -13.22 48.62
C LEU A 3 -8.68 -12.08 47.73
N ILE A 4 -7.50 -11.52 48.04
CA ILE A 4 -6.83 -10.47 47.31
C ILE A 4 -6.41 -10.93 45.92
N GLY A 5 -5.92 -12.18 45.76
CA GLY A 5 -5.58 -12.74 44.44
C GLY A 5 -6.80 -12.91 43.52
N LYS A 6 -7.94 -13.33 44.09
CA LYS A 6 -9.19 -13.45 43.33
C LYS A 6 -9.77 -12.09 42.88
N MET A 7 -9.59 -11.04 43.69
CA MET A 7 -9.99 -9.68 43.31
C MET A 7 -9.08 -9.11 42.21
N ALA A 8 -7.77 -9.28 42.31
CA ALA A 8 -6.82 -8.86 41.28
C ALA A 8 -7.06 -9.55 39.94
N ASP A 9 -7.37 -10.87 39.96
CA ASP A 9 -7.70 -11.62 38.75
C ASP A 9 -9.02 -11.17 38.13
N LYS A 10 -10.02 -10.81 38.94
CA LYS A 10 -11.29 -10.27 38.44
C LYS A 10 -11.12 -8.90 37.76
N VAL A 11 -10.34 -8.02 38.36
CA VAL A 11 -10.03 -6.69 37.77
C VAL A 11 -9.22 -6.84 36.49
N ARG A 12 -8.19 -7.70 36.51
CA ARG A 12 -7.37 -7.97 35.33
C ARG A 12 -8.18 -8.58 34.16
N ASN A 13 -9.10 -9.52 34.45
CA ASN A 13 -9.97 -10.10 33.44
C ASN A 13 -11.02 -9.10 32.90
N GLY A 14 -11.52 -8.20 33.78
CA GLY A 14 -12.39 -7.10 33.36
C GLY A 14 -11.70 -6.11 32.41
N ILE A 15 -10.45 -5.74 32.70
CA ILE A 15 -9.62 -4.88 31.82
C ILE A 15 -9.32 -5.58 30.50
N ARG A 16 -8.99 -6.86 30.52
CA ARG A 16 -8.75 -7.65 29.30
C ARG A 16 -9.98 -7.77 28.43
N SER A 17 -11.16 -7.98 29.02
CA SER A 17 -12.43 -8.03 28.28
C SER A 17 -12.79 -6.66 27.69
N PHE A 18 -12.55 -5.58 28.42
CA PHE A 18 -12.79 -4.22 27.92
C PHE A 18 -11.85 -3.81 26.77
N LEU A 19 -10.60 -4.31 26.80
CA LEU A 19 -9.60 -4.07 25.76
C LEU A 19 -9.59 -5.14 24.68
N GLU A 20 -10.56 -6.07 24.67
CA GLU A 20 -10.64 -7.23 23.76
C GLU A 20 -9.37 -8.10 23.75
N ILE A 21 -8.56 -8.05 24.82
CA ILE A 21 -7.32 -8.83 24.95
C ILE A 21 -7.67 -10.25 25.36
N GLN A 22 -7.49 -11.21 24.45
CA GLN A 22 -7.62 -12.61 24.80
C GLN A 22 -6.46 -13.09 25.69
N PRO A 23 -6.71 -13.89 26.74
CA PRO A 23 -5.63 -14.45 27.53
C PRO A 23 -4.82 -15.43 26.69
N ALA A 24 -3.53 -15.13 26.48
CA ALA A 24 -2.63 -16.08 25.85
C ALA A 24 -2.40 -17.29 26.78
N PRO A 25 -2.38 -18.54 26.26
CA PRO A 25 -1.93 -19.70 27.01
C PRO A 25 -0.52 -19.47 27.54
N ALA A 26 -0.24 -19.98 28.75
CA ALA A 26 1.10 -19.86 29.32
C ALA A 26 2.14 -20.49 28.38
N GLY A 27 3.16 -19.71 28.01
CA GLY A 27 4.21 -20.12 27.07
C GLY A 27 3.95 -19.78 25.59
N THR A 28 2.84 -19.11 25.26
CA THR A 28 2.59 -18.67 23.88
C THR A 28 3.22 -17.30 23.65
N ILE A 29 4.01 -17.17 22.59
CA ILE A 29 4.50 -15.89 22.09
C ILE A 29 3.36 -15.22 21.31
N TYR A 30 2.95 -14.04 21.75
CA TYR A 30 1.97 -13.22 21.05
C TYR A 30 2.69 -12.32 20.06
N ILE A 31 2.46 -12.52 18.77
CA ILE A 31 2.98 -11.65 17.71
C ILE A 31 1.87 -10.64 17.40
N ASN A 32 2.08 -9.38 17.80
CA ASN A 32 1.22 -8.28 17.40
C ASN A 32 1.87 -7.56 16.21
N GLU A 33 1.19 -7.53 15.08
CA GLU A 33 1.63 -6.71 13.94
C GLU A 33 1.48 -5.23 14.30
N LYS A 34 2.54 -4.43 14.05
CA LYS A 34 2.56 -3.00 14.37
C LYS A 34 1.65 -2.17 13.46
N LEU A 35 1.39 -2.65 12.27
CA LEU A 35 0.55 -2.03 11.26
C LEU A 35 -0.57 -3.00 10.88
N ASP A 36 -1.76 -2.46 10.65
CA ASP A 36 -2.83 -3.19 9.98
C ASP A 36 -2.49 -3.39 8.49
N TYR A 37 -3.31 -4.17 7.80
CA TYR A 37 -3.09 -4.49 6.39
C TYR A 37 -3.10 -3.23 5.51
N GLU A 38 -4.03 -2.31 5.71
CA GLU A 38 -4.18 -1.09 4.91
C GLU A 38 -2.97 -0.17 5.08
N SER A 39 -2.53 0.06 6.32
CA SER A 39 -1.33 0.85 6.63
C SER A 39 -0.06 0.21 6.07
N ASN A 40 0.05 -1.13 6.12
CA ASN A 40 1.17 -1.84 5.50
C ASN A 40 1.16 -1.73 3.97
N ALA A 41 -0.01 -1.77 3.34
CA ALA A 41 -0.16 -1.55 1.91
C ALA A 41 0.29 -0.15 1.49
N ILE A 42 -0.10 0.89 2.24
CA ILE A 42 0.35 2.27 2.02
C ILE A 42 1.88 2.37 2.17
N LYS A 43 2.44 1.78 3.22
CA LYS A 43 3.91 1.72 3.42
C LYS A 43 4.61 1.11 2.20
N ASN A 44 4.13 -0.03 1.72
CA ASN A 44 4.71 -0.71 0.58
C ASN A 44 4.60 0.11 -0.72
N LYS A 45 3.49 0.82 -0.92
CA LYS A 45 3.34 1.77 -2.05
C LYS A 45 4.35 2.92 -1.99
N ILE A 46 4.64 3.46 -0.81
CA ILE A 46 5.64 4.51 -0.62
C ILE A 46 7.05 3.98 -0.95
N TRP A 47 7.38 2.75 -0.54
CA TRP A 47 8.63 2.08 -0.91
C TRP A 47 8.73 1.86 -2.43
N TYR A 48 7.66 1.46 -3.09
CA TYR A 48 7.61 1.31 -4.54
C TYR A 48 7.79 2.64 -5.28
N ARG A 49 7.14 3.72 -4.80
CA ARG A 49 7.29 5.06 -5.38
C ARG A 49 8.70 5.64 -5.21
N GLY A 50 9.39 5.28 -4.16
CA GLY A 50 10.80 5.60 -3.93
C GLY A 50 11.12 7.07 -3.71
N GLN A 51 10.15 7.88 -3.28
CA GLN A 51 10.38 9.30 -3.00
C GLN A 51 10.97 9.49 -1.60
N SER A 52 12.16 10.05 -1.51
CA SER A 52 12.91 10.21 -0.24
C SER A 52 12.14 11.01 0.82
N ASP A 53 11.38 12.03 0.39
CA ASP A 53 10.58 12.85 1.29
C ASP A 53 9.38 12.06 1.85
N GLU A 54 8.72 11.25 1.02
CA GLU A 54 7.60 10.41 1.43
C GLU A 54 8.07 9.32 2.40
N LEU A 55 9.20 8.67 2.14
CA LEU A 55 9.82 7.71 3.05
C LEU A 55 10.15 8.35 4.40
N SER A 56 10.75 9.52 4.40
CA SER A 56 11.06 10.26 5.62
C SER A 56 9.81 10.64 6.42
N GLN A 57 8.72 11.03 5.75
CA GLN A 57 7.45 11.35 6.40
C GLN A 57 6.77 10.10 6.95
N LEU A 58 6.73 9.01 6.19
CA LEU A 58 6.19 7.72 6.61
C LEU A 58 6.85 7.26 7.92
N TYR A 59 8.19 7.21 7.96
CA TYR A 59 8.92 6.72 9.13
C TYR A 59 8.85 7.68 10.33
N LYS A 60 8.50 8.95 10.13
CA LYS A 60 8.15 9.86 11.24
C LYS A 60 6.77 9.55 11.83
N SER A 61 5.81 9.14 11.00
CA SER A 61 4.42 8.90 11.40
C SER A 61 4.18 7.55 12.05
N ILE A 62 4.96 6.53 11.69
CA ILE A 62 4.83 5.17 12.26
C ILE A 62 5.74 4.98 13.47
N ASP A 63 5.35 4.05 14.35
CA ASP A 63 6.19 3.62 15.49
C ASP A 63 7.28 2.65 15.01
N ALA A 64 8.30 3.22 14.36
CA ALA A 64 9.46 2.51 13.87
C ALA A 64 10.68 2.70 14.78
N ASP A 65 11.65 1.80 14.72
CA ASP A 65 12.90 1.91 15.45
C ASP A 65 13.64 3.19 15.03
N ARG A 66 14.17 3.93 16.01
CA ARG A 66 14.92 5.18 15.79
C ARG A 66 16.26 4.95 15.11
N THR A 67 16.76 3.72 15.09
CA THR A 67 18.01 3.33 14.41
C THR A 67 17.84 3.18 12.90
N LEU A 68 16.62 3.05 12.39
CA LEU A 68 16.37 2.96 10.96
C LEU A 68 16.77 4.26 10.24
N PHE A 69 17.39 4.13 9.09
CA PHE A 69 17.94 5.25 8.33
C PHE A 69 16.89 6.32 8.00
N TRP A 70 15.71 5.90 7.53
CA TRP A 70 14.64 6.85 7.19
C TRP A 70 14.02 7.51 8.42
N LYS A 71 14.05 6.86 9.60
CA LYS A 71 13.57 7.40 10.88
C LYS A 71 14.59 8.33 11.53
N ALA A 72 15.87 8.06 11.36
CA ALA A 72 16.95 8.78 12.04
C ALA A 72 16.92 10.29 11.73
N VAL A 73 17.03 11.09 12.79
CA VAL A 73 17.18 12.55 12.70
C VAL A 73 18.66 12.88 12.77
N PRO A 74 19.24 13.50 11.74
CA PRO A 74 20.66 13.82 11.74
C PRO A 74 21.00 14.89 12.80
N THR A 75 22.18 14.77 13.41
CA THR A 75 22.72 15.81 14.27
C THR A 75 22.93 17.10 13.47
N PRO A 76 22.61 18.28 14.00
CA PRO A 76 22.87 19.54 13.33
C PRO A 76 24.31 19.65 12.85
N GLY A 77 24.51 20.03 11.59
CA GLY A 77 25.84 20.12 10.95
C GLY A 77 26.45 18.80 10.47
N ARG A 78 25.76 17.67 10.69
CA ARG A 78 26.17 16.32 10.22
C ARG A 78 25.12 15.65 9.36
N ALA A 79 24.18 16.41 8.82
CA ALA A 79 23.17 15.88 7.93
C ALA A 79 23.81 15.37 6.63
N ILE A 80 23.50 14.13 6.26
CA ILE A 80 23.82 13.58 4.95
C ILE A 80 22.56 13.59 4.08
N ARG A 81 22.74 13.67 2.77
CA ARG A 81 21.63 13.53 1.83
C ARG A 81 21.14 12.09 1.86
N LYS A 82 19.88 11.87 2.23
CA LYS A 82 19.23 10.57 2.14
C LYS A 82 18.85 10.29 0.69
N ILE A 83 19.31 9.16 0.17
CA ILE A 83 19.08 8.75 -1.22
C ILE A 83 18.45 7.38 -1.19
N HIS A 84 17.33 7.24 -1.91
CA HIS A 84 16.70 5.96 -2.16
C HIS A 84 17.27 5.33 -3.43
N THR A 85 17.63 4.05 -3.37
CA THR A 85 18.26 3.34 -4.50
C THR A 85 17.29 2.97 -5.62
N GLY A 86 15.97 3.01 -5.38
CA GLY A 86 14.94 2.59 -6.34
C GLY A 86 14.87 1.07 -6.55
N LEU A 87 15.64 0.29 -5.78
CA LEU A 87 15.67 -1.18 -5.91
C LEU A 87 14.29 -1.84 -5.76
N PRO A 88 13.43 -1.42 -4.81
CA PRO A 88 12.09 -1.99 -4.68
C PRO A 88 11.26 -1.91 -5.97
N ALA A 89 11.26 -0.74 -6.63
CA ALA A 89 10.54 -0.56 -7.89
C ALA A 89 11.12 -1.44 -8.99
N ASN A 90 12.44 -1.45 -9.15
CA ASN A 90 13.13 -2.25 -10.18
C ASN A 90 12.82 -3.75 -10.04
N ILE A 91 12.73 -4.27 -8.81
CA ILE A 91 12.38 -5.69 -8.58
C ILE A 91 10.95 -5.97 -9.08
N VAL A 92 9.99 -5.13 -8.72
CA VAL A 92 8.60 -5.31 -9.14
C VAL A 92 8.46 -5.20 -10.65
N ASP A 93 9.03 -4.15 -11.25
CA ASP A 93 8.93 -3.89 -12.69
C ASP A 93 9.57 -5.02 -13.51
N MET A 94 10.70 -5.58 -13.04
CA MET A 94 11.33 -6.74 -13.66
C MET A 94 10.43 -7.98 -13.58
N LEU A 95 9.87 -8.28 -12.40
CA LEU A 95 8.97 -9.42 -12.22
C LEU A 95 7.73 -9.30 -13.09
N VAL A 96 7.11 -8.12 -13.15
CA VAL A 96 5.95 -7.84 -14.00
C VAL A 96 6.32 -8.04 -15.48
N SER A 97 7.45 -7.50 -15.93
CA SER A 97 7.91 -7.65 -17.31
C SER A 97 8.13 -9.10 -17.71
N ILE A 98 8.74 -9.91 -16.83
CA ILE A 98 8.95 -11.35 -17.07
C ILE A 98 7.60 -12.06 -17.20
N VAL A 99 6.69 -11.88 -16.23
CA VAL A 99 5.38 -12.54 -16.24
C VAL A 99 4.56 -12.14 -17.46
N MET A 100 4.54 -10.84 -17.79
CA MET A 100 3.79 -10.35 -18.95
C MET A 100 4.37 -10.82 -20.28
N SER A 101 5.70 -10.97 -20.38
CA SER A 101 6.33 -11.50 -21.60
C SER A 101 6.03 -12.99 -21.84
N ASP A 102 5.84 -13.75 -20.75
CA ASP A 102 5.53 -15.18 -20.81
C ASP A 102 4.01 -15.46 -20.83
N MET A 103 3.18 -14.43 -20.63
CA MET A 103 1.73 -14.58 -20.66
C MET A 103 1.23 -14.81 -22.08
N ASN A 104 0.76 -16.05 -22.32
CA ASN A 104 0.11 -16.39 -23.58
C ASN A 104 -1.32 -15.86 -23.65
N SER A 105 -1.91 -15.84 -24.85
CA SER A 105 -3.31 -15.48 -25.04
C SER A 105 -4.23 -16.41 -24.25
N ILE A 106 -5.28 -15.85 -23.66
CA ILE A 106 -6.32 -16.62 -22.99
C ILE A 106 -7.19 -17.29 -24.07
N ASN A 107 -7.26 -18.61 -24.04
CA ASN A 107 -8.07 -19.40 -24.96
C ASN A 107 -9.39 -19.80 -24.30
N VAL A 108 -10.50 -19.37 -24.92
CA VAL A 108 -11.88 -19.71 -24.52
C VAL A 108 -12.48 -20.59 -25.60
N SER A 109 -12.76 -21.86 -25.26
CA SER A 109 -13.04 -22.92 -26.27
C SER A 109 -14.22 -22.66 -27.19
N GLU A 110 -15.29 -21.98 -26.75
CA GLU A 110 -16.50 -21.79 -27.55
C GLU A 110 -16.81 -20.32 -27.89
N LYS A 111 -16.13 -19.36 -27.24
CA LYS A 111 -16.43 -17.91 -27.31
C LYS A 111 -15.18 -17.06 -27.46
N GLN A 112 -14.22 -17.52 -28.22
CA GLN A 112 -12.94 -16.85 -28.39
C GLN A 112 -13.09 -15.44 -29.01
N GLU A 113 -13.93 -15.30 -30.02
CA GLU A 113 -14.16 -14.02 -30.72
C GLU A 113 -14.79 -12.98 -29.74
N GLU A 114 -15.76 -13.42 -28.95
CA GLU A 114 -16.39 -12.54 -27.92
C GLU A 114 -15.36 -12.12 -26.85
N TRP A 115 -14.52 -13.06 -26.41
CA TRP A 115 -13.46 -12.75 -25.48
C TRP A 115 -12.45 -11.74 -26.03
N GLU A 116 -12.03 -11.89 -27.28
CA GLU A 116 -11.09 -10.96 -27.92
C GLU A 116 -11.65 -9.53 -28.01
N LEU A 117 -12.95 -9.39 -28.30
CA LEU A 117 -13.63 -8.10 -28.29
C LEU A 117 -13.66 -7.47 -26.88
N ILE A 118 -14.00 -8.25 -25.85
CA ILE A 118 -14.01 -7.81 -24.45
C ILE A 118 -12.59 -7.42 -24.01
N ALA A 119 -11.61 -8.25 -24.30
CA ALA A 119 -10.21 -8.01 -23.93
C ALA A 119 -9.65 -6.74 -24.58
N LYS A 120 -10.00 -6.51 -25.86
CA LYS A 120 -9.59 -5.32 -26.60
C LYS A 120 -10.25 -4.05 -26.05
N ASP A 121 -11.56 -4.09 -25.80
CA ASP A 121 -12.34 -2.96 -25.30
C ASP A 121 -11.80 -2.50 -23.92
N ASN A 122 -11.48 -3.45 -23.06
CA ASN A 122 -10.94 -3.20 -21.73
C ASN A 122 -9.43 -2.93 -21.69
N ASN A 123 -8.70 -3.05 -22.80
CA ASN A 123 -7.24 -3.07 -22.80
C ASN A 123 -6.69 -4.04 -21.73
N PHE A 124 -7.11 -5.30 -21.82
CA PHE A 124 -6.92 -6.32 -20.79
C PHE A 124 -5.44 -6.51 -20.39
N GLU A 125 -4.51 -6.35 -21.32
CA GLU A 125 -3.08 -6.42 -21.04
C GLU A 125 -2.64 -5.32 -20.05
N ALA A 126 -3.11 -4.09 -20.22
CA ALA A 126 -2.82 -3.00 -19.29
C ALA A 126 -3.48 -3.22 -17.91
N VAL A 127 -4.70 -3.79 -17.89
CA VAL A 127 -5.37 -4.17 -16.65
C VAL A 127 -4.60 -5.24 -15.90
N MET A 128 -4.09 -6.27 -16.60
CA MET A 128 -3.26 -7.33 -16.01
C MET A 128 -1.91 -6.81 -15.52
N THR A 129 -1.24 -5.95 -16.29
CA THR A 129 0.00 -5.30 -15.87
C THR A 129 -0.21 -4.51 -14.56
N LYS A 130 -1.27 -3.72 -14.49
CA LYS A 130 -1.66 -3.00 -13.27
C LYS A 130 -1.96 -3.95 -12.12
N ALA A 131 -2.71 -5.03 -12.36
CA ALA A 131 -3.06 -6.02 -11.35
C ALA A 131 -1.83 -6.72 -10.77
N LEU A 132 -0.90 -7.16 -11.61
CA LEU A 132 0.36 -7.78 -11.20
C LEU A 132 1.21 -6.80 -10.38
N THR A 133 1.41 -5.57 -10.88
CA THR A 133 2.19 -4.55 -10.18
C THR A 133 1.61 -4.28 -8.79
N GLN A 134 0.32 -4.00 -8.70
CA GLN A 134 -0.31 -3.68 -7.42
C GLN A 134 -0.33 -4.88 -6.47
N THR A 135 -0.55 -6.09 -6.98
CA THR A 135 -0.53 -7.31 -6.15
C THR A 135 0.87 -7.61 -5.62
N LEU A 136 1.92 -7.45 -6.41
CA LEU A 136 3.30 -7.61 -5.94
C LEU A 136 3.66 -6.57 -4.87
N VAL A 137 3.21 -5.33 -5.02
CA VAL A 137 3.49 -4.24 -4.08
C VAL A 137 2.67 -4.37 -2.80
N VAL A 138 1.36 -4.57 -2.90
CA VAL A 138 0.42 -4.54 -1.77
C VAL A 138 0.26 -5.91 -1.13
N GLY A 139 0.18 -6.95 -1.95
CA GLY A 139 -0.02 -8.35 -1.55
C GLY A 139 -1.19 -8.99 -2.28
N ASP A 140 -2.31 -8.30 -2.40
CA ASP A 140 -3.50 -8.79 -3.10
C ASP A 140 -4.32 -7.66 -3.72
N GLY A 141 -5.42 -8.04 -4.31
CA GLY A 141 -6.48 -7.20 -4.86
C GLY A 141 -7.57 -8.07 -5.45
N ALA A 142 -8.51 -7.46 -6.14
CA ALA A 142 -9.57 -8.21 -6.80
C ALA A 142 -9.95 -7.56 -8.13
N PHE A 143 -10.28 -8.39 -9.09
CA PHE A 143 -10.99 -7.96 -10.29
C PHE A 143 -12.47 -7.82 -9.96
N LYS A 144 -13.08 -6.75 -10.45
CA LYS A 144 -14.53 -6.62 -10.48
C LYS A 144 -15.01 -6.49 -11.92
N PHE A 145 -16.15 -7.09 -12.20
CA PHE A 145 -16.80 -7.04 -13.49
C PHE A 145 -18.08 -6.23 -13.34
N THR A 146 -18.26 -5.23 -14.19
CA THR A 146 -19.42 -4.35 -14.17
C THR A 146 -20.04 -4.29 -15.55
N ILE A 147 -21.36 -4.31 -15.64
CA ILE A 147 -22.08 -4.10 -16.90
C ILE A 147 -22.67 -2.69 -16.87
N ASN A 148 -22.17 -1.83 -17.76
CA ASN A 148 -22.67 -0.48 -17.93
C ASN A 148 -22.75 -0.15 -19.42
N THR A 149 -23.93 -0.34 -19.98
CA THR A 149 -24.20 -0.13 -21.40
C THR A 149 -24.10 1.32 -21.86
N MET A 150 -24.03 2.27 -20.95
CA MET A 150 -23.78 3.68 -21.26
C MET A 150 -22.30 3.95 -21.58
N ILE A 151 -21.39 3.10 -21.10
CA ILE A 151 -19.95 3.24 -21.28
C ILE A 151 -19.45 2.30 -22.38
N SER A 152 -19.82 1.01 -22.31
CA SER A 152 -19.40 0.00 -23.27
C SER A 152 -20.52 -1.03 -23.51
N PRO A 153 -20.64 -1.58 -24.73
CA PRO A 153 -21.51 -2.72 -24.99
C PRO A 153 -20.99 -4.03 -24.38
N TYR A 154 -19.74 -4.04 -23.91
CA TYR A 154 -19.09 -5.20 -23.30
C TYR A 154 -18.98 -5.05 -21.78
N PRO A 155 -18.82 -6.15 -21.04
CA PRO A 155 -18.50 -6.09 -19.62
C PRO A 155 -17.21 -5.31 -19.36
N LEU A 156 -17.23 -4.42 -18.38
CA LEU A 156 -16.05 -3.67 -17.93
C LEU A 156 -15.27 -4.52 -16.93
N ILE A 157 -13.95 -4.56 -17.10
CA ILE A 157 -13.01 -5.28 -16.22
C ILE A 157 -12.13 -4.27 -15.51
N GLU A 158 -12.24 -4.21 -14.19
CA GLU A 158 -11.42 -3.32 -13.36
C GLU A 158 -10.64 -4.11 -12.33
N PHE A 159 -9.42 -3.67 -12.02
CA PHE A 159 -8.66 -4.19 -10.90
C PHE A 159 -8.61 -3.17 -9.76
N VAL A 160 -8.97 -3.62 -8.57
CA VAL A 160 -8.93 -2.84 -7.34
C VAL A 160 -7.86 -3.41 -6.41
N SER A 161 -6.96 -2.55 -5.96
CA SER A 161 -5.85 -2.90 -5.08
C SER A 161 -6.33 -3.24 -3.67
N GLY A 162 -5.63 -4.14 -3.00
CA GLY A 162 -6.05 -4.83 -1.79
C GLY A 162 -6.41 -3.92 -0.60
N GLU A 163 -5.83 -2.73 -0.46
CA GLU A 163 -6.20 -1.79 0.59
C GLU A 163 -7.64 -1.24 0.45
N ASN A 164 -8.22 -1.36 -0.75
CA ASN A 164 -9.59 -0.97 -1.02
C ASN A 164 -10.52 -2.17 -1.19
N VAL A 165 -10.06 -3.36 -0.82
CA VAL A 165 -10.82 -4.61 -0.93
C VAL A 165 -10.89 -5.31 0.40
N GLU A 166 -12.08 -5.76 0.79
CA GLU A 166 -12.31 -6.57 1.97
C GLU A 166 -12.90 -7.92 1.57
N TYR A 167 -12.35 -9.01 2.11
CA TYR A 167 -12.81 -10.36 1.84
C TYR A 167 -13.58 -10.90 3.05
N ILE A 168 -14.83 -11.30 2.84
CA ILE A 168 -15.65 -11.94 3.87
C ILE A 168 -15.62 -13.46 3.66
N TYR A 169 -15.06 -14.16 4.63
CA TYR A 169 -14.93 -15.61 4.61
C TYR A 169 -16.05 -16.29 5.41
N GLN A 170 -16.54 -17.39 4.88
CA GLN A 170 -17.41 -18.34 5.59
C GLN A 170 -16.91 -19.76 5.33
N HIS A 171 -16.64 -20.50 6.40
CA HIS A 171 -16.10 -21.87 6.31
C HIS A 171 -14.85 -21.97 5.40
N GLY A 172 -13.93 -21.01 5.47
CA GLY A 172 -12.70 -20.96 4.68
C GLY A 172 -12.88 -20.59 3.20
N ARG A 173 -14.10 -20.23 2.77
CA ARG A 173 -14.40 -19.78 1.40
C ARG A 173 -14.84 -18.34 1.38
N ILE A 174 -14.46 -17.60 0.34
CA ILE A 174 -14.93 -16.23 0.15
C ILE A 174 -16.43 -16.28 -0.14
N SER A 175 -17.21 -15.62 0.71
CA SER A 175 -18.65 -15.48 0.55
C SER A 175 -19.03 -14.16 -0.10
N ARG A 176 -18.26 -13.09 0.15
CA ARG A 176 -18.46 -11.75 -0.41
C ARG A 176 -17.11 -11.06 -0.58
N ILE A 177 -17.06 -10.14 -1.53
CA ILE A 177 -15.95 -9.21 -1.74
C ILE A 177 -16.52 -7.80 -1.68
N ILE A 178 -15.98 -6.95 -0.83
CA ILE A 178 -16.42 -5.57 -0.66
C ILE A 178 -15.36 -4.65 -1.26
N PHE A 179 -15.76 -3.83 -2.20
CA PHE A 179 -14.92 -2.79 -2.78
C PHE A 179 -15.24 -1.44 -2.15
N LYS A 180 -14.21 -0.71 -1.75
CA LYS A 180 -14.31 0.58 -1.09
C LYS A 180 -13.77 1.67 -2.00
N THR A 181 -14.58 2.67 -2.34
CA THR A 181 -14.17 3.79 -3.18
C THR A 181 -14.46 5.11 -2.47
N ALA A 182 -13.42 5.92 -2.25
CA ALA A 182 -13.57 7.22 -1.59
C ALA A 182 -13.78 8.33 -2.63
N TYR A 183 -14.80 9.16 -2.42
CA TYR A 183 -15.10 10.34 -3.22
C TYR A 183 -15.00 11.60 -2.38
N GLN A 184 -14.40 12.65 -2.95
CA GLN A 184 -14.40 13.99 -2.37
C GLN A 184 -15.44 14.85 -3.08
N TYR A 185 -16.44 15.35 -2.33
CA TYR A 185 -17.46 16.23 -2.87
C TYR A 185 -17.84 17.31 -1.86
N LYS A 186 -17.80 18.57 -2.27
CA LYS A 186 -18.13 19.74 -1.42
C LYS A 186 -17.43 19.71 -0.05
N HIS A 187 -16.12 19.47 -0.03
CA HIS A 187 -15.28 19.38 1.18
C HIS A 187 -15.66 18.25 2.16
N ARG A 188 -16.39 17.24 1.69
CA ARG A 188 -16.72 16.05 2.47
C ARG A 188 -16.21 14.81 1.77
N THR A 189 -15.79 13.83 2.56
CA THR A 189 -15.42 12.50 2.06
C THR A 189 -16.63 11.59 2.14
N TYR A 190 -16.92 10.94 1.03
CA TYR A 190 -17.93 9.89 0.91
C TYR A 190 -17.23 8.59 0.61
N LEU A 191 -17.68 7.51 1.22
CA LEU A 191 -17.19 6.16 1.00
C LEU A 191 -18.29 5.33 0.35
N LEU A 192 -18.07 4.91 -0.90
CA LEU A 192 -18.91 3.93 -1.57
C LEU A 192 -18.40 2.54 -1.23
N GLU A 193 -19.28 1.70 -0.72
CA GLU A 193 -19.06 0.26 -0.51
C GLU A 193 -19.93 -0.54 -1.47
N GLU A 194 -19.27 -1.31 -2.34
CA GLU A 194 -19.94 -2.22 -3.27
C GLU A 194 -19.67 -3.66 -2.83
N THR A 195 -20.69 -4.33 -2.33
CA THR A 195 -20.61 -5.71 -1.87
C THR A 195 -21.00 -6.67 -2.99
N TYR A 196 -20.05 -7.43 -3.46
CA TYR A 196 -20.22 -8.47 -4.49
C TYR A 196 -20.47 -9.81 -3.81
N ALA A 197 -21.63 -10.37 -4.06
CA ALA A 197 -22.05 -11.71 -3.62
C ALA A 197 -22.29 -12.60 -4.84
N LYS A 198 -22.53 -13.89 -4.61
CA LYS A 198 -22.76 -14.88 -5.68
C LYS A 198 -23.97 -14.57 -6.60
N ASN A 199 -24.93 -13.84 -6.10
CA ASN A 199 -26.18 -13.58 -6.81
C ASN A 199 -26.51 -12.10 -6.95
N GLY A 200 -25.60 -11.21 -6.61
CA GLY A 200 -25.87 -9.78 -6.69
C GLY A 200 -24.74 -8.87 -6.23
N ILE A 201 -24.92 -7.59 -6.53
CA ILE A 201 -24.11 -6.47 -6.09
C ILE A 201 -24.99 -5.57 -5.26
N TYR A 202 -24.51 -5.14 -4.11
CA TYR A 202 -25.20 -4.22 -3.19
C TYR A 202 -24.32 -3.02 -2.96
N SER A 203 -24.85 -1.82 -3.20
CA SER A 203 -24.11 -0.55 -3.11
C SER A 203 -24.67 0.30 -1.98
N CYS A 204 -23.79 0.72 -1.07
CA CYS A 204 -24.10 1.62 0.04
C CYS A 204 -23.13 2.81 0.02
N LEU A 205 -23.64 4.00 0.26
CA LEU A 205 -22.82 5.22 0.35
C LEU A 205 -22.80 5.72 1.79
N TYR A 206 -21.61 6.02 2.29
CA TYR A 206 -21.42 6.54 3.65
C TYR A 206 -20.81 7.95 3.63
N ALA A 207 -21.31 8.80 4.52
CA ALA A 207 -20.72 10.11 4.81
C ALA A 207 -20.49 10.24 6.32
N ASN A 208 -19.25 10.47 6.75
CA ASN A 208 -18.88 10.53 8.17
C ASN A 208 -19.35 9.30 8.99
N GLY A 209 -19.30 8.12 8.39
CA GLY A 209 -19.72 6.86 9.03
C GLY A 209 -21.24 6.58 9.05
N ASN A 210 -22.07 7.49 8.53
CA ASN A 210 -23.51 7.29 8.40
C ASN A 210 -23.87 6.98 6.95
N GLU A 211 -24.80 6.05 6.76
CA GLU A 211 -25.32 5.72 5.44
C GLU A 211 -26.16 6.88 4.89
N VAL A 212 -25.93 7.21 3.62
CA VAL A 212 -26.64 8.27 2.90
C VAL A 212 -27.12 7.74 1.54
N PRO A 213 -28.18 8.32 0.96
CA PRO A 213 -28.67 7.88 -0.35
C PRO A 213 -27.60 8.02 -1.45
N LEU A 214 -27.58 7.08 -2.40
CA LEU A 214 -26.62 7.07 -3.53
C LEU A 214 -26.68 8.34 -4.38
N ASN A 215 -27.83 9.01 -4.49
CA ASN A 215 -28.00 10.25 -5.21
C ASN A 215 -27.44 11.51 -4.46
N SER A 216 -26.84 11.33 -3.30
CA SER A 216 -26.23 12.43 -2.52
C SER A 216 -25.04 13.09 -3.22
N ILE A 217 -24.39 12.38 -4.15
CA ILE A 217 -23.27 12.89 -4.96
C ILE A 217 -23.43 12.47 -6.44
N PRO A 218 -23.03 13.31 -7.40
CA PRO A 218 -23.20 13.02 -8.83
C PRO A 218 -22.52 11.74 -9.30
N MET A 219 -21.40 11.36 -8.64
CA MET A 219 -20.62 10.18 -9.01
C MET A 219 -21.34 8.85 -8.77
N THR A 220 -22.33 8.83 -7.87
CA THR A 220 -23.08 7.64 -7.50
C THR A 220 -24.57 7.72 -7.83
N GLU A 221 -25.04 8.85 -8.41
CA GLU A 221 -26.44 9.07 -8.75
C GLU A 221 -27.01 8.01 -9.71
N GLY A 222 -26.18 7.49 -10.62
CA GLY A 222 -26.57 6.45 -11.58
C GLY A 222 -26.49 5.02 -11.06
N LEU A 223 -26.01 4.81 -9.83
CA LEU A 223 -25.88 3.48 -9.25
C LEU A 223 -27.21 3.01 -8.65
N GLN A 224 -27.46 1.71 -8.75
CA GLN A 224 -28.59 1.05 -8.07
C GLN A 224 -28.13 0.50 -6.72
N GLU A 225 -29.01 0.56 -5.72
CA GLU A 225 -28.72 0.01 -4.38
C GLU A 225 -28.50 -1.50 -4.43
N SER A 226 -29.17 -2.19 -5.36
CA SER A 226 -28.98 -3.62 -5.58
C SER A 226 -29.18 -4.01 -7.03
N VAL A 227 -28.29 -4.85 -7.54
CA VAL A 227 -28.41 -5.52 -8.83
C VAL A 227 -28.28 -7.01 -8.59
N THR A 228 -29.30 -7.77 -8.96
CA THR A 228 -29.32 -9.22 -8.75
C THR A 228 -29.49 -9.95 -10.08
N TRP A 229 -28.95 -11.17 -10.15
CA TRP A 229 -29.05 -12.06 -11.31
C TRP A 229 -29.35 -13.49 -10.90
N GLU A 230 -29.85 -14.27 -11.86
CA GLU A 230 -30.01 -15.71 -11.68
C GLU A 230 -28.68 -16.41 -11.96
N GLY A 231 -28.19 -17.18 -11.00
CA GLY A 231 -26.95 -17.93 -11.10
C GLY A 231 -26.13 -17.91 -9.84
N ASP A 232 -25.29 -18.93 -9.64
CA ASP A 232 -24.41 -19.07 -8.47
C ASP A 232 -22.96 -18.67 -8.84
N PHE A 233 -22.77 -17.44 -9.30
CA PHE A 233 -21.46 -16.88 -9.63
C PHE A 233 -21.33 -15.44 -9.08
N MET A 234 -20.11 -15.06 -8.79
CA MET A 234 -19.75 -13.73 -8.30
C MET A 234 -19.10 -12.93 -9.43
N MET A 235 -19.52 -11.69 -9.64
CA MET A 235 -18.89 -10.76 -10.58
C MET A 235 -17.64 -10.09 -9.99
N ALA A 236 -16.92 -10.80 -9.13
CA ALA A 236 -15.63 -10.38 -8.59
C ALA A 236 -14.75 -11.61 -8.36
N VAL A 237 -13.46 -11.45 -8.64
CA VAL A 237 -12.47 -12.52 -8.51
C VAL A 237 -11.29 -12.01 -7.69
N PRO A 238 -10.95 -12.64 -6.55
CA PRO A 238 -9.79 -12.28 -5.77
C PRO A 238 -8.51 -12.59 -6.56
N PHE A 239 -7.52 -11.75 -6.43
CA PHE A 239 -6.23 -11.93 -7.08
C PHE A 239 -5.10 -11.76 -6.08
N LYS A 240 -4.33 -12.82 -5.86
CA LYS A 240 -3.13 -12.86 -5.02
C LYS A 240 -2.14 -13.88 -5.56
N ILE A 241 -0.85 -13.64 -5.34
CA ILE A 241 0.22 -14.52 -5.80
C ILE A 241 0.68 -15.43 -4.64
N TYR A 242 0.82 -14.86 -3.45
CA TYR A 242 1.26 -15.56 -2.25
C TYR A 242 0.29 -15.30 -1.10
N ASP A 243 0.11 -16.29 -0.24
CA ASP A 243 -0.65 -16.10 1.00
C ASP A 243 0.18 -15.36 2.05
N SER A 244 -0.46 -14.44 2.77
CA SER A 244 0.17 -13.74 3.88
C SER A 244 0.26 -14.66 5.10
N ASN A 245 1.40 -14.61 5.78
CA ASN A 245 1.58 -15.24 7.10
C ASN A 245 1.26 -14.28 8.26
N LYS A 246 0.89 -13.03 7.96
CA LYS A 246 0.57 -11.98 8.93
C LYS A 246 -0.93 -11.76 9.07
N TRP A 247 -1.64 -11.74 7.95
CA TRP A 247 -3.08 -11.49 7.88
C TRP A 247 -3.79 -12.66 7.23
N GLU A 248 -4.69 -13.28 7.96
CA GLU A 248 -5.46 -14.40 7.46
C GLU A 248 -6.31 -14.03 6.25
N GLY A 249 -6.28 -14.88 5.23
CA GLY A 249 -7.04 -14.65 3.98
C GLY A 249 -6.51 -13.59 3.04
N ARG A 250 -5.48 -12.82 3.45
CA ARG A 250 -4.86 -11.76 2.63
C ARG A 250 -3.65 -12.27 1.87
N GLY A 251 -3.24 -11.49 0.87
CA GLY A 251 -2.03 -11.76 0.11
C GLY A 251 -0.77 -11.16 0.75
N LYS A 252 0.38 -11.67 0.32
CA LYS A 252 1.71 -11.24 0.79
C LYS A 252 2.39 -10.37 -0.26
N SER A 253 2.85 -9.19 0.15
CA SER A 253 3.72 -8.32 -0.66
C SER A 253 5.12 -8.92 -0.83
N VAL A 254 5.76 -8.64 -1.97
CA VAL A 254 7.20 -8.96 -2.16
C VAL A 254 8.10 -8.14 -1.24
N PHE A 255 7.62 -7.03 -0.66
CA PHE A 255 8.33 -6.19 0.28
C PHE A 255 8.22 -6.65 1.73
N ASP A 256 7.29 -7.58 2.03
CA ASP A 256 7.13 -8.09 3.39
C ASP A 256 8.43 -8.73 3.88
N SER A 257 8.87 -8.30 5.06
CA SER A 257 10.15 -8.69 5.69
C SER A 257 11.41 -8.29 4.91
N LYS A 258 11.32 -7.34 3.97
CA LYS A 258 12.46 -6.86 3.16
C LYS A 258 12.76 -5.36 3.36
N CYS A 259 11.81 -4.59 3.92
CA CYS A 259 11.96 -3.14 4.07
C CYS A 259 13.21 -2.76 4.87
N ASP A 260 13.59 -3.53 5.90
CA ASP A 260 14.79 -3.26 6.69
C ASP A 260 16.08 -3.45 5.86
N SER A 261 16.08 -4.41 4.92
CA SER A 261 17.20 -4.61 4.01
C SER A 261 17.32 -3.48 2.99
N PHE A 262 16.20 -2.94 2.53
CA PHE A 262 16.18 -1.76 1.65
C PHE A 262 16.63 -0.50 2.40
N ASP A 263 16.19 -0.32 3.66
CA ASP A 263 16.61 0.78 4.53
C ASP A 263 18.13 0.77 4.72
N ALA A 264 18.69 -0.39 5.05
CA ALA A 264 20.15 -0.56 5.23
C ALA A 264 20.94 -0.30 3.92
N LEU A 265 20.40 -0.72 2.77
CA LEU A 265 21.02 -0.44 1.47
C LEU A 265 21.04 1.06 1.15
N ASP A 266 19.91 1.74 1.38
CA ASP A 266 19.79 3.19 1.18
C ASP A 266 20.74 3.95 2.11
N GLU A 267 20.93 3.48 3.36
CA GLU A 267 21.89 4.02 4.30
C GLU A 267 23.32 3.91 3.80
N VAL A 268 23.74 2.69 3.44
CA VAL A 268 25.11 2.43 2.94
C VAL A 268 25.39 3.25 1.69
N TRP A 269 24.45 3.31 0.75
CA TRP A 269 24.58 4.09 -0.47
C TRP A 269 24.73 5.58 -0.18
N SER A 270 23.93 6.12 0.71
CA SER A 270 23.97 7.54 1.10
C SER A 270 25.28 7.89 1.81
N GLN A 271 25.72 7.03 2.74
CA GLN A 271 26.97 7.20 3.47
C GLN A 271 28.20 7.09 2.53
N TRP A 272 28.17 6.15 1.59
CA TRP A 272 29.26 5.98 0.63
C TRP A 272 29.45 7.22 -0.25
N LEU A 273 28.36 7.77 -0.80
CA LEU A 273 28.43 9.00 -1.57
C LEU A 273 28.92 10.19 -0.75
N GLU A 274 28.52 10.28 0.51
CA GLU A 274 29.00 11.33 1.41
C GLU A 274 30.50 11.17 1.74
N ALA A 275 30.95 9.92 1.95
CA ALA A 275 32.39 9.63 2.17
C ALA A 275 33.24 10.04 0.96
N LEU A 276 32.77 9.76 -0.28
CA LEU A 276 33.42 10.20 -1.49
C LEU A 276 33.49 11.73 -1.61
N ARG A 277 32.44 12.45 -1.23
CA ARG A 277 32.43 13.91 -1.20
C ARG A 277 33.42 14.48 -0.20
N ARG A 278 33.46 13.90 1.01
CA ARG A 278 34.39 14.33 2.07
C ARG A 278 35.83 13.94 1.81
N GLY A 279 36.06 12.87 1.03
CA GLY A 279 37.37 12.39 0.65
C GLY A 279 38.02 13.16 -0.51
N ARG A 280 37.31 14.13 -1.12
CA ARG A 280 37.93 15.01 -2.13
C ARG A 280 39.06 15.81 -1.48
N SER A 281 40.11 16.09 -2.26
CA SER A 281 41.26 16.85 -1.82
C SER A 281 40.83 18.16 -1.16
N LYS A 282 41.23 18.38 0.08
CA LYS A 282 40.97 19.63 0.80
C LYS A 282 42.23 20.42 0.83
N GLU A 283 42.23 21.63 0.30
CA GLU A 283 43.27 22.62 0.48
C GLU A 283 42.98 23.45 1.72
N TYR A 284 43.94 23.52 2.62
CA TYR A 284 43.85 24.42 3.78
C TYR A 284 44.51 25.75 3.40
N ILE A 285 43.69 26.74 3.09
CA ILE A 285 44.13 28.08 2.76
C ILE A 285 44.00 28.96 4.00
N PRO A 286 45.08 29.72 4.38
CA PRO A 286 44.94 30.69 5.45
C PRO A 286 43.79 31.68 5.16
N THR A 287 43.03 32.05 6.17
CA THR A 287 41.87 32.94 6.04
C THR A 287 42.19 34.28 5.40
N SER A 288 43.46 34.73 5.50
CA SER A 288 43.96 35.95 4.88
C SER A 288 44.08 35.85 3.34
N LEU A 289 44.19 34.64 2.78
CA LEU A 289 44.27 34.37 1.34
C LEU A 289 42.91 33.98 0.73
N CYS A 290 41.88 33.83 1.53
CA CYS A 290 40.54 33.55 1.01
C CYS A 290 39.99 34.71 0.19
N PRO A 291 39.39 34.48 -0.99
CA PRO A 291 38.75 35.53 -1.78
C PRO A 291 37.62 36.14 -0.97
N ARG A 292 37.53 37.49 -1.03
CA ARG A 292 36.54 38.26 -0.33
C ARG A 292 35.66 39.00 -1.32
N ASN A 293 34.39 39.18 -0.97
CA ASN A 293 33.50 40.03 -1.71
C ASN A 293 34.02 41.50 -1.62
N PRO A 294 34.29 42.16 -2.73
CA PRO A 294 34.89 43.54 -2.72
C PRO A 294 33.96 44.53 -2.04
N ASP A 295 32.65 44.31 -2.07
CA ASP A 295 31.66 45.26 -1.55
C ASP A 295 31.35 45.04 -0.06
N THR A 296 31.31 43.81 0.41
CA THR A 296 30.92 43.43 1.80
C THR A 296 32.12 43.01 2.67
N GLY A 297 33.28 42.69 2.09
CA GLY A 297 34.44 42.21 2.81
C GLY A 297 34.28 40.76 3.35
N GLU A 298 33.14 40.12 3.11
CA GLU A 298 32.88 38.75 3.55
C GLU A 298 33.69 37.74 2.71
N ILE A 299 34.10 36.63 3.36
CA ILE A 299 34.81 35.56 2.67
C ILE A 299 33.83 34.86 1.75
N ILE A 300 34.17 34.76 0.46
CA ILE A 300 33.40 33.97 -0.51
C ILE A 300 33.71 32.51 -0.20
N LYS A 301 32.73 31.80 0.31
CA LYS A 301 32.84 30.34 0.55
C LYS A 301 32.71 29.63 -0.79
N PRO A 302 33.63 28.71 -1.14
CA PRO A 302 33.46 27.88 -2.31
C PRO A 302 32.18 27.05 -2.16
N ASN A 303 31.53 26.75 -3.27
CA ASN A 303 30.39 25.87 -3.30
C ASN A 303 30.84 24.44 -2.87
N ASP A 304 30.02 23.72 -2.11
CA ASP A 304 30.32 22.35 -1.68
C ASP A 304 30.58 21.38 -2.85
N PHE A 305 30.24 21.77 -4.07
CA PHE A 305 30.56 21.02 -5.31
C PHE A 305 31.84 21.41 -5.98
N ASP A 306 32.46 22.51 -5.60
CA ASP A 306 33.70 23.04 -6.22
C ASP A 306 34.99 22.58 -5.50
N ASN A 307 34.86 21.77 -4.45
CA ASN A 307 35.97 21.24 -3.64
C ASN A 307 36.29 19.79 -3.98
#